data_a9d572ce62869c39129660a456bf56f1
#
_entry.id   a9d572ce62869c39129660a456bf56f1
#
_cell.length_a   1.000
_cell.length_b   1.000
_cell.length_c   1.000
_cell.angle_alpha   90.00
_cell.angle_beta   90.00
_cell.angle_gamma   90.00
#
_symmetry.space_group_name_H-M   'P 1'
#
loop_
_entity.id
_entity.type
_entity.pdbx_description
1 polymer ?
#
loop_
_entity_poly.entity_id
_entity_poly.type
_entity_poly.pdbx_seq_one_letter_code
_entity_poly.pdbx_strand_id
1 'polypeptide(L)'
;MTHDGTKYIATVVGTEQDNDIAVLKIDAEGLNPVTFGDSDELAVGDTVYAVGNPLGELEFSMSTGHVSAKDRAITTEESTTPINVFQIDAAVNSGNSGGPVYNDQGQVVGVVNAKYSATGVEGIGFAIPANDAVSIANDLITKGYVTGKAYMGVEIDTRYSSMYSQYYDMPVGAY
;
A
#
# COMPACT_ATOMS: atom_id res chain seq x y z
N MET A 1 -18.72 4.69 -2.40
CA MET A 1 -19.97 4.15 -2.98
C MET A 1 -19.99 2.65 -2.74
N THR A 2 -21.09 2.09 -2.30
CA THR A 2 -21.30 0.65 -2.10
C THR A 2 -21.78 -0.01 -3.40
N HIS A 3 -21.79 -1.35 -3.44
CA HIS A 3 -22.19 -2.14 -4.62
C HIS A 3 -23.60 -1.80 -5.14
N ASP A 4 -24.52 -1.40 -4.26
CA ASP A 4 -25.87 -0.96 -4.62
C ASP A 4 -25.95 0.49 -5.14
N GLY A 5 -24.81 1.15 -5.31
CA GLY A 5 -24.71 2.53 -5.79
C GLY A 5 -24.92 3.59 -4.71
N THR A 6 -25.13 3.22 -3.44
CA THR A 6 -25.29 4.18 -2.35
C THR A 6 -23.98 4.94 -2.07
N LYS A 7 -24.06 6.26 -2.02
CA LYS A 7 -22.91 7.12 -1.74
C LYS A 7 -22.91 7.57 -0.29
N TYR A 8 -21.76 7.46 0.36
CA TYR A 8 -21.56 7.89 1.75
C TYR A 8 -20.49 8.99 1.82
N ILE A 9 -20.64 9.88 2.77
CA ILE A 9 -19.56 10.80 3.16
C ILE A 9 -18.63 10.02 4.09
N ALA A 10 -17.35 9.98 3.77
CA ALA A 10 -16.35 9.32 4.57
C ALA A 10 -15.57 10.33 5.41
N THR A 11 -15.25 9.94 6.63
CA THR A 11 -14.36 10.69 7.54
C THR A 11 -13.00 9.97 7.59
N VAL A 12 -11.91 10.71 7.46
CA VAL A 12 -10.56 10.16 7.64
C VAL A 12 -10.34 9.88 9.12
N VAL A 13 -10.09 8.62 9.47
CA VAL A 13 -9.74 8.20 10.85
C VAL A 13 -8.25 8.42 11.09
N GLY A 14 -7.42 8.08 10.11
CA GLY A 14 -5.98 8.26 10.16
C GLY A 14 -5.32 7.88 8.84
N THR A 15 -4.08 8.32 8.69
CA THR A 15 -3.24 8.04 7.51
C THR A 15 -1.84 7.62 7.95
N GLU A 16 -1.25 6.72 7.20
CA GLU A 16 0.15 6.32 7.32
C GLU A 16 0.83 6.49 5.96
N GLN A 17 1.59 7.57 5.84
CA GLN A 17 2.14 8.00 4.56
C GLN A 17 3.27 7.09 4.07
N ASP A 18 4.13 6.59 4.98
CA ASP A 18 5.26 5.74 4.60
C ASP A 18 4.82 4.39 4.04
N ASN A 19 3.67 3.86 4.49
CA ASN A 19 3.11 2.60 4.02
C ASN A 19 1.93 2.79 3.05
N ASP A 20 1.59 4.01 2.67
CA ASP A 20 0.50 4.36 1.75
C ASP A 20 -0.87 3.78 2.17
N ILE A 21 -1.17 3.81 3.47
CA ILE A 21 -2.43 3.32 4.05
C ILE A 21 -3.23 4.48 4.64
N ALA A 22 -4.53 4.52 4.34
CA ALA A 22 -5.49 5.41 4.97
C ALA A 22 -6.68 4.62 5.48
N VAL A 23 -7.20 5.01 6.65
CA VAL A 23 -8.42 4.45 7.22
C VAL A 23 -9.53 5.48 7.13
N LEU A 24 -10.62 5.08 6.49
CA LEU A 24 -11.83 5.88 6.32
C LEU A 24 -12.99 5.25 7.09
N LYS A 25 -13.81 6.08 7.71
CA LYS A 25 -15.06 5.67 8.35
C LYS A 25 -16.25 6.24 7.59
N ILE A 26 -17.24 5.40 7.35
CA ILE A 26 -18.58 5.80 6.87
C ILE A 26 -19.63 5.44 7.91
N ASP A 27 -20.73 6.17 7.93
CA ASP A 27 -21.91 5.88 8.75
C ASP A 27 -22.88 5.03 7.92
N ALA A 28 -22.71 3.71 8.03
CA ALA A 28 -23.48 2.74 7.27
C ALA A 28 -23.74 1.48 8.12
N GLU A 29 -24.91 0.88 7.94
CA GLU A 29 -25.33 -0.35 8.60
C GLU A 29 -25.56 -1.45 7.56
N GLY A 30 -25.50 -2.72 8.00
CA GLY A 30 -25.82 -3.87 7.17
C GLY A 30 -24.82 -4.17 6.05
N LEU A 31 -23.61 -3.64 6.14
CA LEU A 31 -22.54 -3.95 5.21
C LEU A 31 -21.96 -5.34 5.50
N ASN A 32 -21.57 -6.06 4.44
CA ASN A 32 -20.85 -7.32 4.57
C ASN A 32 -19.34 -7.05 4.67
N PRO A 33 -18.70 -7.27 5.82
CA PRO A 33 -17.27 -7.10 5.94
C PRO A 33 -16.53 -8.19 5.17
N VAL A 34 -15.36 -7.86 4.64
CA VAL A 34 -14.45 -8.85 4.04
C VAL A 34 -13.77 -9.66 5.14
N THR A 35 -13.39 -10.89 4.81
CA THR A 35 -12.51 -11.70 5.63
C THR A 35 -11.07 -11.48 5.18
N PHE A 36 -10.16 -11.19 6.11
CA PHE A 36 -8.73 -11.14 5.81
C PHE A 36 -8.13 -12.53 5.92
N GLY A 37 -7.27 -12.87 4.96
CA GLY A 37 -6.41 -14.05 4.99
C GLY A 37 -5.05 -13.70 5.57
N ASP A 38 -4.26 -14.73 5.87
CA ASP A 38 -2.87 -14.59 6.31
C ASP A 38 -1.96 -14.38 5.09
N SER A 39 -1.46 -13.15 4.91
CA SER A 39 -0.58 -12.83 3.78
C SER A 39 0.82 -13.43 3.90
N ASP A 40 1.23 -13.89 5.09
CA ASP A 40 2.53 -14.54 5.28
C ASP A 40 2.53 -15.96 4.70
N GLU A 41 1.34 -16.60 4.62
CA GLU A 41 1.16 -17.92 4.01
C GLU A 41 1.20 -17.91 2.47
N LEU A 42 1.12 -16.73 1.83
CA LEU A 42 1.21 -16.63 0.37
C LEU A 42 2.52 -17.23 -0.13
N ALA A 43 2.44 -17.97 -1.23
CA ALA A 43 3.59 -18.51 -1.96
C ALA A 43 3.64 -17.96 -3.39
N VAL A 44 4.84 -17.90 -3.96
CA VAL A 44 5.00 -17.57 -5.39
C VAL A 44 4.32 -18.65 -6.21
N GLY A 45 3.44 -18.23 -7.14
CA GLY A 45 2.60 -19.09 -7.94
C GLY A 45 1.16 -19.22 -7.44
N ASP A 46 0.83 -18.72 -6.24
CA ASP A 46 -0.55 -18.71 -5.77
C ASP A 46 -1.41 -17.80 -6.64
N THR A 47 -2.61 -18.27 -6.96
CA THR A 47 -3.59 -17.48 -7.71
C THR A 47 -4.13 -16.35 -6.86
N VAL A 48 -4.24 -15.17 -7.46
CA VAL A 48 -4.81 -13.98 -6.81
C VAL A 48 -5.74 -13.23 -7.74
N TYR A 49 -6.69 -12.51 -7.14
CA TYR A 49 -7.72 -11.74 -7.82
C TYR A 49 -7.68 -10.29 -7.34
N ALA A 50 -7.28 -9.37 -8.21
CA ALA A 50 -7.31 -7.94 -7.91
C ALA A 50 -8.64 -7.34 -8.36
N VAL A 51 -9.33 -6.63 -7.45
CA VAL A 51 -10.61 -5.97 -7.73
C VAL A 51 -10.45 -4.47 -7.59
N GLY A 52 -11.00 -3.72 -8.55
CA GLY A 52 -10.87 -2.27 -8.55
C GLY A 52 -11.84 -1.56 -9.48
N ASN A 53 -11.54 -0.30 -9.74
CA ASN A 53 -12.29 0.55 -10.67
C ASN A 53 -11.32 1.19 -11.67
N PRO A 54 -10.79 0.41 -12.64
CA PRO A 54 -9.86 0.94 -13.64
C PRO A 54 -10.43 2.17 -14.31
N LEU A 55 -9.59 3.20 -14.45
CA LEU A 55 -9.94 4.48 -15.08
C LEU A 55 -11.06 5.28 -14.38
N GLY A 56 -11.57 4.80 -13.23
CA GLY A 56 -12.70 5.42 -12.53
C GLY A 56 -14.08 5.19 -13.19
N GLU A 57 -14.14 4.38 -14.24
CA GLU A 57 -15.35 4.16 -15.05
C GLU A 57 -15.79 2.69 -15.10
N LEU A 58 -14.88 1.76 -14.74
CA LEU A 58 -15.12 0.32 -14.81
C LEU A 58 -15.24 -0.30 -13.41
N GLU A 59 -16.27 0.14 -12.67
CA GLU A 59 -16.51 -0.31 -11.30
C GLU A 59 -16.60 -1.84 -11.21
N PHE A 60 -16.06 -2.39 -10.10
CA PHE A 60 -16.06 -3.82 -9.79
C PHE A 60 -15.37 -4.70 -10.84
N SER A 61 -14.41 -4.15 -11.57
CA SER A 61 -13.58 -4.94 -12.47
C SER A 61 -12.64 -5.85 -11.68
N MET A 62 -12.52 -7.10 -12.13
CA MET A 62 -11.62 -8.08 -11.54
C MET A 62 -10.60 -8.52 -12.58
N SER A 63 -9.34 -8.57 -12.18
CA SER A 63 -8.26 -9.21 -12.92
C SER A 63 -7.69 -10.37 -12.12
N THR A 64 -7.27 -11.44 -12.83
CA THR A 64 -6.68 -12.63 -12.23
C THR A 64 -5.23 -12.73 -12.61
N GLY A 65 -4.41 -13.18 -11.69
CA GLY A 65 -2.99 -13.45 -11.89
C GLY A 65 -2.44 -14.30 -10.75
N HIS A 66 -1.13 -14.23 -10.56
CA HIS A 66 -0.42 -15.03 -9.55
C HIS A 66 0.52 -14.13 -8.76
N VAL A 67 0.89 -14.58 -7.57
CA VAL A 67 2.00 -14.00 -6.82
C VAL A 67 3.30 -14.29 -7.58
N SER A 68 3.98 -13.24 -8.04
CA SER A 68 5.23 -13.35 -8.81
C SER A 68 6.48 -13.25 -7.94
N ALA A 69 6.40 -12.52 -6.82
CA ALA A 69 7.47 -12.41 -5.83
C ALA A 69 6.92 -11.92 -4.49
N LYS A 70 7.63 -12.21 -3.40
CA LYS A 70 7.34 -11.74 -2.03
C LYS A 70 8.45 -10.83 -1.53
N ASP A 71 8.18 -10.11 -0.44
CA ASP A 71 9.16 -9.35 0.32
C ASP A 71 9.98 -8.37 -0.53
N ARG A 72 9.29 -7.65 -1.42
CA ARG A 72 9.88 -6.59 -2.21
C ARG A 72 9.85 -5.28 -1.42
N ALA A 73 11.04 -4.71 -1.17
CA ALA A 73 11.15 -3.35 -0.63
C ALA A 73 11.16 -2.36 -1.79
N ILE A 74 10.10 -1.55 -1.91
CA ILE A 74 9.97 -0.55 -2.96
C ILE A 74 9.93 0.86 -2.36
N THR A 75 10.60 1.83 -3.01
CA THR A 75 10.55 3.26 -2.65
C THR A 75 9.77 4.02 -3.70
N THR A 76 8.94 4.98 -3.30
CA THR A 76 8.23 5.88 -4.21
C THR A 76 8.99 7.20 -4.36
N GLU A 77 8.64 7.99 -5.38
CA GLU A 77 9.19 9.35 -5.50
C GLU A 77 8.77 10.25 -4.32
N GLU A 78 7.67 9.91 -3.66
CA GLU A 78 7.08 10.68 -2.56
C GLU A 78 7.56 10.23 -1.16
N SER A 79 8.15 9.03 -1.05
CA SER A 79 8.65 8.49 0.21
C SER A 79 10.01 7.84 0.02
N THR A 80 10.97 8.22 0.86
CA THR A 80 12.30 7.59 0.92
C THR A 80 12.30 6.31 1.76
N THR A 81 11.21 6.06 2.50
CA THR A 81 11.04 4.85 3.31
C THR A 81 10.52 3.73 2.42
N PRO A 82 11.22 2.58 2.35
CA PRO A 82 10.75 1.45 1.55
C PRO A 82 9.45 0.87 2.11
N ILE A 83 8.50 0.58 1.23
CA ILE A 83 7.26 -0.15 1.55
C ILE A 83 7.50 -1.64 1.25
N ASN A 84 7.12 -2.52 2.19
CA ASN A 84 7.09 -3.95 1.93
C ASN A 84 5.87 -4.30 1.09
N VAL A 85 6.08 -4.99 -0.04
CA VAL A 85 5.01 -5.40 -0.96
C VAL A 85 5.27 -6.80 -1.50
N PHE A 86 4.22 -7.47 -1.97
CA PHE A 86 4.37 -8.60 -2.86
C PHE A 86 4.01 -8.21 -4.29
N GLN A 87 4.64 -8.87 -5.26
CA GLN A 87 4.44 -8.65 -6.68
C GLN A 87 3.42 -9.63 -7.24
N ILE A 88 2.56 -9.15 -8.14
CA ILE A 88 1.56 -9.95 -8.87
C ILE A 88 1.64 -9.67 -10.36
N ASP A 89 1.24 -10.63 -11.18
CA ASP A 89 1.10 -10.48 -12.64
C ASP A 89 -0.35 -10.19 -13.09
N ALA A 90 -1.29 -10.11 -12.13
CA ALA A 90 -2.63 -9.62 -12.41
C ALA A 90 -2.57 -8.19 -12.97
N ALA A 91 -3.43 -7.89 -13.94
CA ALA A 91 -3.48 -6.55 -14.52
C ALA A 91 -3.88 -5.50 -13.48
N VAL A 92 -2.95 -4.63 -13.13
CA VAL A 92 -3.13 -3.51 -12.22
C VAL A 92 -2.89 -2.21 -12.97
N ASN A 93 -3.86 -1.30 -12.90
CA ASN A 93 -3.82 -0.01 -13.57
C ASN A 93 -4.28 1.09 -12.61
N SER A 94 -4.13 2.35 -13.02
CA SER A 94 -4.72 3.49 -12.32
C SER A 94 -6.22 3.25 -12.09
N GLY A 95 -6.68 3.39 -10.84
CA GLY A 95 -8.05 3.09 -10.40
C GLY A 95 -8.19 1.76 -9.66
N ASN A 96 -7.19 0.85 -9.71
CA ASN A 96 -7.17 -0.34 -8.86
C ASN A 96 -6.48 -0.09 -7.50
N SER A 97 -5.69 0.99 -7.37
CA SER A 97 -5.04 1.36 -6.10
C SER A 97 -6.02 1.45 -4.95
N GLY A 98 -5.68 0.86 -3.81
CA GLY A 98 -6.54 0.76 -2.63
C GLY A 98 -7.59 -0.35 -2.74
N GLY A 99 -7.71 -1.01 -3.90
CA GLY A 99 -8.58 -2.18 -4.07
C GLY A 99 -8.00 -3.43 -3.43
N PRO A 100 -8.86 -4.42 -3.08
CA PRO A 100 -8.42 -5.66 -2.47
C PRO A 100 -7.78 -6.61 -3.47
N VAL A 101 -6.82 -7.41 -2.98
CA VAL A 101 -6.34 -8.63 -3.61
C VAL A 101 -6.86 -9.81 -2.81
N TYR A 102 -7.60 -10.69 -3.48
CA TYR A 102 -8.18 -11.89 -2.88
C TYR A 102 -7.36 -13.14 -3.22
N ASN A 103 -7.39 -14.13 -2.33
CA ASN A 103 -6.95 -15.50 -2.60
C ASN A 103 -8.09 -16.39 -3.13
N ASP A 104 -7.81 -17.67 -3.41
CA ASP A 104 -8.81 -18.65 -3.87
C ASP A 104 -9.92 -18.93 -2.85
N GLN A 105 -9.72 -18.61 -1.58
CA GLN A 105 -10.73 -18.75 -0.51
C GLN A 105 -11.62 -17.52 -0.38
N GLY A 106 -11.43 -16.49 -1.23
CA GLY A 106 -12.16 -15.23 -1.16
C GLY A 106 -11.78 -14.36 0.04
N GLN A 107 -10.60 -14.55 0.60
CA GLN A 107 -10.05 -13.73 1.68
C GLN A 107 -9.14 -12.65 1.10
N VAL A 108 -9.17 -11.46 1.69
CA VAL A 108 -8.27 -10.36 1.30
C VAL A 108 -6.87 -10.65 1.84
N VAL A 109 -5.91 -10.81 0.95
CA VAL A 109 -4.49 -11.06 1.26
C VAL A 109 -3.59 -9.87 0.94
N GLY A 110 -4.14 -8.81 0.34
CA GLY A 110 -3.38 -7.58 0.09
C GLY A 110 -4.24 -6.42 -0.36
N VAL A 111 -3.61 -5.24 -0.40
CA VAL A 111 -4.17 -3.99 -0.91
C VAL A 111 -3.33 -3.53 -2.10
N VAL A 112 -3.94 -3.34 -3.26
CA VAL A 112 -3.25 -2.93 -4.49
C VAL A 112 -2.57 -1.59 -4.30
N ASN A 113 -1.27 -1.53 -4.64
CA ASN A 113 -0.50 -0.29 -4.75
C ASN A 113 -0.07 -0.08 -6.22
N ALA A 114 -0.82 0.75 -6.96
CA ALA A 114 -0.55 1.02 -8.37
C ALA A 114 0.44 2.17 -8.60
N LYS A 115 0.97 2.82 -7.55
CA LYS A 115 1.97 3.90 -7.67
C LYS A 115 3.28 3.42 -8.31
N TYR A 116 3.46 2.11 -8.42
CA TYR A 116 4.67 1.49 -8.97
C TYR A 116 4.53 0.93 -10.39
N SER A 117 3.42 1.20 -11.07
CA SER A 117 3.33 0.83 -12.48
C SER A 117 4.25 1.76 -13.29
N ALA A 118 5.45 1.28 -13.63
CA ALA A 118 6.33 1.98 -14.58
C ALA A 118 5.61 2.11 -15.92
N THR A 119 5.55 3.33 -16.46
CA THR A 119 4.89 3.61 -17.74
C THR A 119 5.45 2.67 -18.82
N GLY A 120 4.59 1.84 -19.40
CA GLY A 120 4.96 0.91 -20.47
C GLY A 120 5.44 -0.48 -20.01
N VAL A 121 5.33 -0.80 -18.73
CA VAL A 121 5.60 -2.16 -18.22
C VAL A 121 4.27 -2.82 -17.86
N GLU A 122 3.92 -3.88 -18.57
CA GLU A 122 2.74 -4.71 -18.29
C GLU A 122 3.12 -5.94 -17.47
N GLY A 123 2.17 -6.48 -16.69
CA GLY A 123 2.37 -7.71 -15.93
C GLY A 123 3.22 -7.55 -14.66
N ILE A 124 3.43 -6.31 -14.19
CA ILE A 124 4.04 -6.02 -12.89
C ILE A 124 3.09 -5.17 -12.07
N GLY A 125 2.43 -5.80 -11.12
CA GLY A 125 1.61 -5.16 -10.10
C GLY A 125 2.20 -5.37 -8.72
N PHE A 126 1.87 -4.49 -7.77
CA PHE A 126 2.30 -4.61 -6.38
C PHE A 126 1.11 -4.47 -5.44
N ALA A 127 1.19 -5.21 -4.34
CA ALA A 127 0.20 -5.12 -3.28
C ALA A 127 0.87 -5.11 -1.90
N ILE A 128 0.34 -4.30 -1.00
CA ILE A 128 0.72 -4.26 0.41
C ILE A 128 0.13 -5.50 1.07
N PRO A 129 0.91 -6.31 1.82
CA PRO A 129 0.40 -7.48 2.51
C PRO A 129 -0.76 -7.15 3.46
N ALA A 130 -1.77 -8.01 3.52
CA ALA A 130 -2.93 -7.79 4.37
C ALA A 130 -2.57 -7.71 5.85
N ASN A 131 -1.61 -8.51 6.33
CA ASN A 131 -1.14 -8.48 7.71
C ASN A 131 -0.58 -7.10 8.09
N ASP A 132 0.23 -6.49 7.20
CA ASP A 132 0.76 -5.15 7.40
C ASP A 132 -0.36 -4.10 7.38
N ALA A 133 -1.24 -4.15 6.38
CA ALA A 133 -2.35 -3.20 6.24
C ALA A 133 -3.31 -3.26 7.44
N VAL A 134 -3.66 -4.45 7.94
CA VAL A 134 -4.52 -4.65 9.12
C VAL A 134 -3.84 -4.15 10.38
N SER A 135 -2.55 -4.42 10.56
CA SER A 135 -1.76 -3.94 11.71
C SER A 135 -1.76 -2.41 11.76
N ILE A 136 -1.45 -1.77 10.63
CA ILE A 136 -1.45 -0.31 10.50
C ILE A 136 -2.85 0.26 10.76
N ALA A 137 -3.88 -0.31 10.15
CA ALA A 137 -5.26 0.14 10.33
C ALA A 137 -5.72 0.05 11.79
N ASN A 138 -5.40 -1.04 12.48
CA ASN A 138 -5.72 -1.21 13.91
C ASN A 138 -5.03 -0.17 14.78
N ASP A 139 -3.77 0.15 14.51
CA ASP A 139 -3.04 1.19 15.23
C ASP A 139 -3.66 2.57 15.00
N LEU A 140 -4.00 2.90 13.76
CA LEU A 140 -4.66 4.17 13.42
C LEU A 140 -6.04 4.29 14.08
N ILE A 141 -6.83 3.21 14.13
CA ILE A 141 -8.16 3.19 14.76
C ILE A 141 -8.07 3.33 16.28
N THR A 142 -7.13 2.62 16.91
CA THR A 142 -7.09 2.51 18.37
C THR A 142 -6.23 3.57 19.04
N LYS A 143 -5.15 4.00 18.39
CA LYS A 143 -4.12 4.89 18.95
C LYS A 143 -4.04 6.24 18.23
N GLY A 144 -4.51 6.31 16.97
CA GLY A 144 -4.37 7.49 16.12
C GLY A 144 -3.00 7.64 15.46
N TYR A 145 -2.08 6.71 15.69
CA TYR A 145 -0.73 6.69 15.08
C TYR A 145 -0.21 5.26 15.01
N VAL A 146 0.73 5.00 14.10
CA VAL A 146 1.36 3.67 13.91
C VAL A 146 2.51 3.50 14.90
N THR A 147 2.53 2.38 15.61
CA THR A 147 3.56 2.03 16.60
C THR A 147 4.71 1.25 15.95
N GLY A 148 5.82 1.11 16.68
CA GLY A 148 6.99 0.34 16.23
C GLY A 148 7.91 1.08 15.26
N LYS A 149 7.61 2.33 14.90
CA LYS A 149 8.53 3.17 14.12
C LYS A 149 9.63 3.71 15.01
N ALA A 150 10.87 3.38 14.65
CA ALA A 150 12.03 3.99 15.30
C ALA A 150 12.12 5.46 14.87
N TYR A 151 12.06 6.39 15.84
CA TYR A 151 12.27 7.81 15.61
C TYR A 151 13.53 8.25 16.33
N MET A 152 14.54 8.65 15.55
CA MET A 152 15.81 9.10 16.13
C MET A 152 15.76 10.57 16.60
N GLY A 153 14.73 11.32 16.23
CA GLY A 153 14.56 12.72 16.62
C GLY A 153 15.64 13.65 16.06
N VAL A 154 16.25 13.26 14.94
CA VAL A 154 17.27 14.05 14.25
C VAL A 154 16.72 14.56 12.92
N GLU A 155 17.02 15.79 12.61
CA GLU A 155 16.79 16.37 11.29
C GLU A 155 18.11 16.34 10.52
N ILE A 156 18.10 15.74 9.33
CA ILE A 156 19.27 15.67 8.47
C ILE A 156 19.36 16.97 7.66
N ASP A 157 20.40 17.78 7.91
CA ASP A 157 20.63 18.96 7.10
C ASP A 157 21.24 18.56 5.74
N THR A 158 20.39 18.49 4.73
CA THR A 158 20.76 18.11 3.36
C THR A 158 21.62 19.17 2.65
N ARG A 159 21.83 20.35 3.25
CA ARG A 159 22.71 21.40 2.71
C ARG A 159 24.20 21.00 2.79
N TYR A 160 24.55 20.04 3.64
CA TYR A 160 25.90 19.46 3.71
C TYR A 160 26.10 18.42 2.61
N SER A 161 26.00 18.88 1.36
CA SER A 161 26.34 18.09 0.18
C SER A 161 27.85 17.92 0.03
N SER A 162 28.29 17.04 -0.87
CA SER A 162 29.70 16.82 -1.22
C SER A 162 30.47 18.12 -1.55
N MET A 163 29.76 19.16 -2.02
CA MET A 163 30.36 20.48 -2.31
C MET A 163 30.76 21.25 -1.03
N TYR A 164 29.94 21.18 0.03
CA TYR A 164 30.26 21.79 1.33
C TYR A 164 31.36 21.04 2.04
N SER A 165 31.39 19.70 1.94
CA SER A 165 32.49 18.88 2.47
C SER A 165 33.85 19.27 1.90
N GLN A 166 33.90 19.53 0.59
CA GLN A 166 35.14 19.95 -0.07
C GLN A 166 35.61 21.37 0.32
N TYR A 167 34.67 22.28 0.63
CA TYR A 167 34.98 23.67 0.98
C TYR A 167 35.42 23.87 2.43
N TYR A 168 34.92 23.01 3.36
CA TYR A 168 35.12 23.16 4.79
C TYR A 168 35.89 22.01 5.44
N ASP A 169 36.50 21.11 4.62
CA ASP A 169 37.26 19.93 5.09
C ASP A 169 36.50 19.08 6.12
N MET A 170 35.19 18.96 5.92
CA MET A 170 34.31 18.17 6.78
C MET A 170 34.05 16.81 6.16
N PRO A 171 34.02 15.71 6.94
CA PRO A 171 33.72 14.41 6.40
C PRO A 171 32.28 14.39 5.84
N VAL A 172 32.06 13.68 4.72
CA VAL A 172 30.70 13.46 4.17
C VAL A 172 29.94 12.57 5.14
N GLY A 173 28.80 13.06 5.63
CA GLY A 173 27.97 12.34 6.59
C GLY A 173 26.70 13.10 6.97
N ALA A 174 25.92 12.53 7.86
CA ALA A 174 24.79 13.20 8.49
C ALA A 174 25.28 14.00 9.70
N TYR A 175 24.87 15.25 9.79
CA TYR A 175 25.16 16.17 10.88
C TYR A 175 23.87 16.66 11.51
#